data_ba689a0e179be2e50bf3fbad101d77cc
#
_entry.id   ba689a0e179be2e50bf3fbad101d77cc
#
_cell.length_a   1.000
_cell.length_b   1.000
_cell.length_c   1.000
_cell.angle_alpha   90.00
_cell.angle_beta   90.00
_cell.angle_gamma   90.00
#
_symmetry.space_group_name_H-M   'P 1'
#
loop_
_entity.id
_entity.type
_entity.pdbx_description
1 polymer ?
#
loop_
_entity_poly.entity_id
_entity_poly.type
_entity_poly.pdbx_seq_one_letter_code
_entity_poly.pdbx_strand_id
1 'polypeptide(L)'
;MFAKKMTIAGLACLLAVEASGCGNTGGGQVTSIRIGVSVYDQYDTFVSEMINHFNEYASEVSASMDTNVSVNIDVYNAAASQTTQNNQVKTMLEDGCDIICVNLVDRTEPVTIIDMAEKKDVPVIFFNRELVEQDLERWDKLYYVGAKAFESGIMQGEMAADIFKNDPAADKNGDGVFQYIVLEGEADHQDAIVRTEYAVSTITDQGVPVEKLGYAIANWNRAQANTKMSQLLTEYGDQIELVLSNNDDMALGAVDAMKAAGIDQAEWPVILGIDGTDVGLAALKNGEIRGTVYNDKEGQAEKMFDLAFCLARGLPLDDLGLEGGKYIRQPYTKLEEVPEEQE
;
A
#
# COMPACT_ATOMS: atom_id res chain seq x y z
N MET A 1 -12.77 -5.84 -7.95
CA MET A 1 -13.25 -6.65 -6.81
C MET A 1 -12.79 -8.07 -7.06
N PHE A 2 -11.62 -8.42 -6.52
CA PHE A 2 -11.08 -9.78 -6.65
C PHE A 2 -11.86 -10.68 -5.70
N ALA A 3 -12.98 -11.23 -6.14
CA ALA A 3 -13.72 -12.23 -5.37
C ALA A 3 -12.95 -13.55 -5.37
N LYS A 4 -11.85 -13.62 -4.61
CA LYS A 4 -11.31 -14.90 -4.20
C LYS A 4 -12.37 -15.57 -3.33
N LYS A 5 -12.88 -16.73 -3.72
CA LYS A 5 -13.59 -17.61 -2.79
C LYS A 5 -12.63 -17.89 -1.63
N MET A 6 -12.73 -17.05 -0.61
CA MET A 6 -11.96 -17.17 0.60
C MET A 6 -12.32 -18.46 1.29
N THR A 7 -11.37 -19.35 1.36
CA THR A 7 -11.38 -20.37 2.39
C THR A 7 -11.00 -19.65 3.69
N ILE A 8 -11.98 -19.38 4.55
CA ILE A 8 -11.81 -18.95 5.95
C ILE A 8 -11.10 -20.08 6.74
N ALA A 9 -10.06 -20.64 6.15
CA ALA A 9 -9.37 -21.81 6.69
C ALA A 9 -8.28 -21.44 7.71
N GLY A 10 -7.79 -20.22 7.70
CA GLY A 10 -6.72 -19.80 8.61
C GLY A 10 -7.21 -19.58 10.04
N LEU A 11 -8.33 -18.90 10.22
CA LEU A 11 -8.84 -18.57 11.55
C LEU A 11 -9.69 -19.68 12.16
N ALA A 12 -10.28 -20.58 11.35
CA ALA A 12 -11.10 -21.71 11.83
C ALA A 12 -10.29 -22.75 12.64
N CYS A 13 -8.98 -22.88 12.42
CA CYS A 13 -8.13 -23.76 13.22
C CYS A 13 -7.80 -23.20 14.63
N LEU A 14 -7.91 -21.91 14.83
CA LEU A 14 -7.61 -21.24 16.12
C LEU A 14 -8.73 -21.36 17.15
N LEU A 15 -9.97 -21.69 16.72
CA LEU A 15 -11.13 -21.81 17.61
C LEU A 15 -11.25 -23.15 18.35
N ALA A 16 -10.40 -24.13 18.05
CA ALA A 16 -10.50 -25.50 18.61
C ALA A 16 -9.87 -25.69 20.00
N VAL A 17 -9.25 -24.68 20.61
CA VAL A 17 -8.48 -24.82 21.87
C VAL A 17 -9.31 -24.53 23.12
N GLU A 18 -10.53 -23.99 23.04
CA GLU A 18 -11.34 -23.64 24.23
C GLU A 18 -12.24 -24.76 24.77
N ALA A 19 -12.14 -26.01 24.32
CA ALA A 19 -13.06 -27.11 24.74
C ALA A 19 -12.58 -27.92 25.95
N SER A 20 -11.70 -27.41 26.81
CA SER A 20 -11.24 -28.13 28.02
C SER A 20 -11.26 -27.25 29.27
N GLY A 21 -12.43 -26.81 29.68
CA GLY A 21 -12.60 -26.13 30.95
C GLY A 21 -14.03 -26.31 31.45
N CYS A 22 -14.28 -27.31 32.33
CA CYS A 22 -15.56 -27.54 32.99
C CYS A 22 -16.00 -26.38 33.87
N GLY A 23 -17.21 -25.89 33.63
CA GLY A 23 -18.15 -25.46 34.70
C GLY A 23 -18.13 -24.02 35.11
N ASN A 24 -18.98 -23.20 34.50
CA ASN A 24 -19.99 -22.46 35.29
C ASN A 24 -21.06 -21.85 34.36
N THR A 25 -22.33 -22.05 34.66
CA THR A 25 -23.48 -21.41 33.98
C THR A 25 -23.56 -19.95 34.41
N GLY A 26 -22.93 -19.06 33.60
CA GLY A 26 -23.09 -17.61 33.72
C GLY A 26 -23.06 -17.05 32.30
N GLY A 27 -24.01 -16.15 31.97
CA GLY A 27 -24.12 -15.52 30.66
C GLY A 27 -22.75 -15.08 30.14
N GLY A 28 -22.38 -15.54 28.96
CA GLY A 28 -21.06 -15.33 28.38
C GLY A 28 -20.73 -13.82 28.36
N GLN A 29 -19.63 -13.47 28.98
CA GLN A 29 -19.13 -12.09 28.97
C GLN A 29 -18.69 -11.78 27.53
N VAL A 30 -19.35 -10.80 26.90
CA VAL A 30 -18.95 -10.31 25.58
C VAL A 30 -17.55 -9.76 25.73
N THR A 31 -16.59 -10.34 25.00
CA THR A 31 -15.24 -9.80 24.93
C THR A 31 -15.21 -8.76 23.82
N SER A 32 -15.03 -7.51 24.18
CA SER A 32 -14.89 -6.42 23.21
C SER A 32 -13.41 -6.19 22.93
N ILE A 33 -13.03 -6.21 21.65
CA ILE A 33 -11.70 -5.82 21.18
C ILE A 33 -11.82 -4.42 20.57
N ARG A 34 -10.93 -3.53 20.98
CA ARG A 34 -10.85 -2.16 20.43
C ARG A 34 -9.53 -1.98 19.69
N ILE A 35 -9.63 -1.67 18.39
CA ILE A 35 -8.50 -1.42 17.50
C ILE A 35 -8.54 0.06 17.11
N GLY A 36 -7.51 0.81 17.48
CA GLY A 36 -7.30 2.18 17.01
C GLY A 36 -6.44 2.19 15.75
N VAL A 37 -6.87 2.88 14.71
CA VAL A 37 -6.12 3.01 13.45
C VAL A 37 -5.85 4.49 13.19
N SER A 38 -4.58 4.87 12.96
CA SER A 38 -4.20 6.21 12.54
C SER A 38 -3.57 6.16 11.16
N VAL A 39 -4.20 6.81 10.17
CA VAL A 39 -3.67 6.96 8.81
C VAL A 39 -3.01 8.32 8.64
N TYR A 40 -1.94 8.37 7.83
CA TYR A 40 -1.23 9.64 7.58
C TYR A 40 -2.12 10.64 6.83
N ASP A 41 -2.87 10.15 5.83
CA ASP A 41 -3.89 10.90 5.08
C ASP A 41 -5.01 9.95 4.62
N GLN A 42 -6.25 10.28 4.93
CA GLN A 42 -7.43 9.52 4.50
C GLN A 42 -7.77 9.69 3.01
N TYR A 43 -7.17 10.68 2.34
CA TYR A 43 -7.39 10.97 0.92
C TYR A 43 -6.39 10.27 0.00
N ASP A 44 -5.42 9.56 0.56
CA ASP A 44 -4.57 8.64 -0.19
C ASP A 44 -5.42 7.45 -0.64
N THR A 45 -5.51 7.23 -1.96
CA THR A 45 -6.39 6.22 -2.56
C THR A 45 -6.03 4.81 -2.10
N PHE A 46 -4.73 4.44 -2.11
CA PHE A 46 -4.28 3.11 -1.69
C PHE A 46 -4.60 2.85 -0.22
N VAL A 47 -4.26 3.79 0.66
CA VAL A 47 -4.53 3.67 2.10
C VAL A 47 -6.02 3.61 2.39
N SER A 48 -6.83 4.43 1.68
CA SER A 48 -8.30 4.43 1.82
C SER A 48 -8.91 3.08 1.42
N GLU A 49 -8.50 2.51 0.27
CA GLU A 49 -8.95 1.20 -0.19
C GLU A 49 -8.53 0.10 0.79
N MET A 50 -7.28 0.11 1.26
CA MET A 50 -6.78 -0.85 2.25
C MET A 50 -7.58 -0.81 3.57
N ILE A 51 -7.91 0.39 4.08
CA ILE A 51 -8.69 0.54 5.32
C ILE A 51 -10.15 0.11 5.12
N ASN A 52 -10.72 0.33 3.94
CA ASN A 52 -12.06 -0.19 3.61
C ASN A 52 -12.06 -1.73 3.67
N HIS A 53 -11.09 -2.40 3.03
CA HIS A 53 -10.95 -3.86 3.11
C HIS A 53 -10.72 -4.35 4.54
N PHE A 54 -9.92 -3.63 5.32
CA PHE A 54 -9.69 -3.95 6.73
C PHE A 54 -11.01 -3.97 7.53
N ASN A 55 -11.88 -2.97 7.33
CA ASN A 55 -13.17 -2.89 8.00
C ASN A 55 -14.17 -3.97 7.50
N GLU A 56 -14.18 -4.24 6.18
CA GLU A 56 -15.01 -5.27 5.58
C GLU A 56 -14.61 -6.66 6.11
N TYR A 57 -13.32 -6.99 6.05
CA TYR A 57 -12.80 -8.25 6.55
C TYR A 57 -13.06 -8.44 8.05
N ALA A 58 -12.84 -7.40 8.87
CA ALA A 58 -13.16 -7.42 10.29
C ALA A 58 -14.64 -7.74 10.56
N SER A 59 -15.54 -7.18 9.74
CA SER A 59 -16.98 -7.42 9.82
C SER A 59 -17.33 -8.85 9.43
N GLU A 60 -16.76 -9.37 8.35
CA GLU A 60 -16.96 -10.75 7.87
C GLU A 60 -16.48 -11.78 8.90
N VAL A 61 -15.26 -11.60 9.43
CA VAL A 61 -14.68 -12.47 10.44
C VAL A 61 -15.54 -12.43 11.71
N SER A 62 -15.93 -11.24 12.17
CA SER A 62 -16.79 -11.09 13.36
C SER A 62 -18.14 -11.78 13.19
N ALA A 63 -18.74 -11.69 12.01
CA ALA A 63 -20.03 -12.35 11.70
C ALA A 63 -19.91 -13.89 11.62
N SER A 64 -18.73 -14.40 11.24
CA SER A 64 -18.46 -15.85 11.11
C SER A 64 -18.13 -16.52 12.43
N MET A 65 -17.75 -15.75 13.45
CA MET A 65 -17.41 -16.27 14.77
C MET A 65 -18.66 -16.67 15.54
N ASP A 66 -18.71 -17.90 16.00
CA ASP A 66 -19.75 -18.41 16.93
C ASP A 66 -19.45 -18.00 18.39
N THR A 67 -18.89 -16.80 18.58
CA THR A 67 -18.39 -16.30 19.86
C THR A 67 -19.00 -14.94 20.19
N ASN A 68 -19.18 -14.65 21.48
CA ASN A 68 -19.58 -13.33 21.99
C ASN A 68 -18.39 -12.33 21.93
N VAL A 69 -17.71 -12.24 20.78
CA VAL A 69 -16.62 -11.27 20.56
C VAL A 69 -17.15 -10.16 19.68
N SER A 70 -17.01 -8.92 20.12
CA SER A 70 -17.26 -7.73 19.29
C SER A 70 -15.93 -7.05 18.97
N VAL A 71 -15.73 -6.64 17.72
CA VAL A 71 -14.57 -5.86 17.30
C VAL A 71 -15.04 -4.44 16.99
N ASN A 72 -14.39 -3.45 17.61
CA ASN A 72 -14.65 -2.03 17.39
C ASN A 72 -13.39 -1.41 16.79
N ILE A 73 -13.51 -0.75 15.65
CA ILE A 73 -12.41 -0.12 14.95
C ILE A 73 -12.67 1.38 14.88
N ASP A 74 -11.75 2.17 15.44
CA ASP A 74 -11.77 3.63 15.40
C ASP A 74 -10.66 4.13 14.46
N VAL A 75 -11.02 4.76 13.32
CA VAL A 75 -10.07 5.25 12.33
C VAL A 75 -9.91 6.77 12.42
N TYR A 76 -8.67 7.23 12.51
CA TYR A 76 -8.30 8.64 12.64
C TYR A 76 -7.42 9.09 11.47
N ASN A 77 -7.70 10.28 10.94
CA ASN A 77 -6.87 10.93 9.92
C ASN A 77 -5.89 11.90 10.55
N ALA A 78 -4.59 11.67 10.38
CA ALA A 78 -3.55 12.58 10.87
C ALA A 78 -3.39 13.84 10.00
N ALA A 79 -3.97 13.85 8.79
CA ALA A 79 -3.91 14.96 7.84
C ALA A 79 -2.46 15.46 7.63
N ALA A 80 -1.53 14.55 7.37
CA ALA A 80 -0.11 14.77 7.16
C ALA A 80 0.60 15.53 8.33
N SER A 81 0.07 15.42 9.55
CA SER A 81 0.64 16.09 10.74
C SER A 81 1.09 15.07 11.78
N GLN A 82 2.41 14.91 11.96
CA GLN A 82 2.98 14.01 12.97
C GLN A 82 2.51 14.36 14.40
N THR A 83 2.38 15.66 14.71
CA THR A 83 1.83 16.11 16.01
C THR A 83 0.39 15.66 16.19
N THR A 84 -0.44 15.75 15.16
CA THR A 84 -1.83 15.26 15.19
C THR A 84 -1.85 13.75 15.40
N GLN A 85 -1.01 13.00 14.67
CA GLN A 85 -0.89 11.55 14.81
C GLN A 85 -0.50 11.13 16.22
N ASN A 86 0.51 11.76 16.80
CA ASN A 86 0.93 11.49 18.19
C ASN A 86 -0.21 11.74 19.20
N ASN A 87 -1.01 12.80 19.00
CA ASN A 87 -2.16 13.07 19.87
C ASN A 87 -3.29 12.04 19.67
N GLN A 88 -3.51 11.57 18.45
CA GLN A 88 -4.50 10.51 18.17
C GLN A 88 -4.11 9.21 18.86
N VAL A 89 -2.84 8.77 18.73
CA VAL A 89 -2.34 7.58 19.42
C VAL A 89 -2.49 7.73 20.94
N LYS A 90 -2.16 8.90 21.49
CA LYS A 90 -2.39 9.16 22.91
C LYS A 90 -3.86 8.99 23.32
N THR A 91 -4.79 9.52 22.54
CA THR A 91 -6.24 9.39 22.76
C THR A 91 -6.67 7.93 22.71
N MET A 92 -6.24 7.16 21.68
CA MET A 92 -6.54 5.73 21.56
C MET A 92 -6.09 4.94 22.80
N LEU A 93 -4.87 5.23 23.29
CA LEU A 93 -4.32 4.60 24.50
C LEU A 93 -5.06 5.00 25.78
N GLU A 94 -5.56 6.24 25.87
CA GLU A 94 -6.37 6.73 27.01
C GLU A 94 -7.79 6.13 26.97
N ASP A 95 -8.35 5.93 25.78
CA ASP A 95 -9.66 5.31 25.57
C ASP A 95 -9.65 3.78 25.71
N GLY A 96 -8.46 3.18 25.91
CA GLY A 96 -8.30 1.75 26.17
C GLY A 96 -8.42 0.89 24.94
N CYS A 97 -7.82 1.30 23.80
CA CYS A 97 -7.62 0.41 22.67
C CYS A 97 -6.66 -0.73 23.05
N ASP A 98 -7.00 -1.94 22.63
CA ASP A 98 -6.19 -3.14 22.87
C ASP A 98 -5.00 -3.22 21.90
N ILE A 99 -5.16 -2.67 20.69
CA ILE A 99 -4.17 -2.63 19.61
C ILE A 99 -4.21 -1.25 18.95
N ILE A 100 -3.03 -0.76 18.55
CA ILE A 100 -2.89 0.45 17.75
C ILE A 100 -2.27 0.08 16.40
N CYS A 101 -2.92 0.47 15.29
CA CYS A 101 -2.39 0.36 13.94
C CYS A 101 -2.00 1.76 13.43
N VAL A 102 -0.78 1.93 12.92
CA VAL A 102 -0.26 3.24 12.52
C VAL A 102 0.34 3.20 11.13
N ASN A 103 -0.24 3.99 10.22
CA ASN A 103 0.42 4.39 8.98
C ASN A 103 1.12 5.73 9.24
N LEU A 104 2.43 5.70 9.43
CA LEU A 104 3.20 6.85 9.90
C LEU A 104 3.10 8.07 8.96
N VAL A 105 2.97 9.27 9.53
CA VAL A 105 3.17 10.51 8.79
C VAL A 105 4.65 10.65 8.42
N ASP A 106 5.53 10.53 9.41
CA ASP A 106 6.98 10.52 9.23
C ASP A 106 7.57 9.20 9.76
N ARG A 107 8.11 8.40 8.85
CA ARG A 107 8.71 7.10 9.17
C ARG A 107 9.93 7.19 10.09
N THR A 108 10.53 8.36 10.20
CA THR A 108 11.73 8.61 11.01
C THR A 108 11.41 9.12 12.41
N GLU A 109 10.12 9.40 12.71
CA GLU A 109 9.65 9.95 13.99
C GLU A 109 8.67 9.02 14.76
N PRO A 110 8.88 7.68 14.78
CA PRO A 110 7.97 6.76 15.46
C PRO A 110 8.16 6.74 16.98
N VAL A 111 9.26 7.30 17.49
CA VAL A 111 9.73 7.13 18.89
C VAL A 111 8.66 7.55 19.91
N THR A 112 8.00 8.69 19.68
CA THR A 112 6.95 9.18 20.60
C THR A 112 5.77 8.19 20.69
N ILE A 113 5.38 7.60 19.56
CA ILE A 113 4.30 6.60 19.49
C ILE A 113 4.73 5.33 20.23
N ILE A 114 5.94 4.85 19.96
CA ILE A 114 6.51 3.65 20.59
C ILE A 114 6.55 3.81 22.11
N ASP A 115 7.12 4.91 22.61
CA ASP A 115 7.27 5.16 24.05
C ASP A 115 5.92 5.25 24.78
N MET A 116 4.89 5.82 24.13
CA MET A 116 3.54 5.90 24.69
C MET A 116 2.88 4.51 24.76
N ALA A 117 3.02 3.72 23.70
CA ALA A 117 2.43 2.39 23.60
C ALA A 117 3.12 1.40 24.55
N GLU A 118 4.46 1.40 24.61
CA GLU A 118 5.24 0.58 25.55
C GLU A 118 4.87 0.87 27.01
N LYS A 119 4.75 2.15 27.38
CA LYS A 119 4.33 2.56 28.73
C LYS A 119 2.95 2.03 29.13
N LYS A 120 2.07 1.81 28.16
CA LYS A 120 0.71 1.28 28.35
C LYS A 120 0.62 -0.23 28.10
N ASP A 121 1.71 -0.84 27.66
CA ASP A 121 1.82 -2.24 27.25
C ASP A 121 0.85 -2.63 26.11
N VAL A 122 0.52 -1.68 25.20
CA VAL A 122 -0.39 -1.86 24.07
C VAL A 122 0.40 -2.09 22.80
N PRO A 123 0.28 -3.25 22.10
CA PRO A 123 0.99 -3.54 20.88
C PRO A 123 0.70 -2.54 19.76
N VAL A 124 1.72 -2.29 18.91
CA VAL A 124 1.60 -1.42 17.73
C VAL A 124 1.91 -2.20 16.46
N ILE A 125 1.02 -2.09 15.49
CA ILE A 125 1.21 -2.58 14.13
C ILE A 125 1.41 -1.36 13.23
N PHE A 126 2.65 -1.15 12.78
CA PHE A 126 2.91 -0.19 11.72
C PHE A 126 2.54 -0.80 10.37
N PHE A 127 2.02 -0.02 9.43
CA PHE A 127 1.65 -0.54 8.14
C PHE A 127 1.94 0.43 6.99
N ASN A 128 2.11 -0.10 5.78
CA ASN A 128 2.42 0.60 4.53
C ASN A 128 3.76 1.36 4.60
N ARG A 129 3.88 2.47 5.33
CA ARG A 129 5.14 3.23 5.49
C ARG A 129 6.05 2.52 6.48
N GLU A 130 7.07 1.84 5.97
CA GLU A 130 8.01 1.06 6.78
C GLU A 130 8.94 1.97 7.58
N LEU A 131 8.93 1.80 8.89
CA LEU A 131 9.86 2.52 9.78
C LEU A 131 11.28 1.93 9.67
N VAL A 132 12.25 2.61 10.27
CA VAL A 132 13.63 2.12 10.32
C VAL A 132 13.69 0.85 11.18
N GLU A 133 14.43 -0.17 10.73
CA GLU A 133 14.53 -1.47 11.40
C GLU A 133 14.87 -1.33 12.90
N GLN A 134 15.82 -0.45 13.24
CA GLN A 134 16.23 -0.20 14.62
C GLN A 134 15.09 0.32 15.50
N ASP A 135 14.12 1.03 14.93
CA ASP A 135 12.97 1.51 15.69
C ASP A 135 11.94 0.38 15.92
N LEU A 136 11.78 -0.54 14.98
CA LEU A 136 10.92 -1.71 15.14
C LEU A 136 11.48 -2.70 16.19
N GLU A 137 12.80 -2.71 16.38
CA GLU A 137 13.47 -3.55 17.37
C GLU A 137 13.47 -2.98 18.79
N ARG A 138 13.02 -1.73 19.00
CA ARG A 138 13.05 -1.07 20.32
C ARG A 138 12.20 -1.77 21.38
N TRP A 139 11.14 -2.43 20.96
CA TRP A 139 10.22 -3.11 21.84
C TRP A 139 9.63 -4.37 21.20
N ASP A 140 9.36 -5.41 21.99
CA ASP A 140 8.94 -6.71 21.47
C ASP A 140 7.55 -6.72 20.84
N LYS A 141 6.66 -5.80 21.26
CA LYS A 141 5.27 -5.71 20.76
C LYS A 141 5.10 -4.70 19.62
N LEU A 142 6.13 -4.50 18.82
CA LEU A 142 6.08 -3.72 17.59
C LEU A 142 6.12 -4.67 16.39
N TYR A 143 5.24 -4.40 15.41
CA TYR A 143 5.08 -5.21 14.20
C TYR A 143 4.94 -4.31 12.98
N TYR A 144 5.20 -4.88 11.81
CA TYR A 144 5.00 -4.21 10.52
C TYR A 144 4.22 -5.10 9.55
N VAL A 145 3.24 -4.51 8.86
CA VAL A 145 2.51 -5.13 7.75
C VAL A 145 2.63 -4.26 6.51
N GLY A 146 3.12 -4.81 5.40
CA GLY A 146 3.33 -4.05 4.17
C GLY A 146 3.94 -4.90 3.06
N ALA A 147 4.77 -4.28 2.23
CA ALA A 147 5.47 -4.93 1.12
C ALA A 147 6.91 -4.40 1.01
N LYS A 148 7.74 -5.05 0.17
CA LYS A 148 9.11 -4.60 -0.09
C LYS A 148 9.12 -3.65 -1.29
N ALA A 149 9.10 -2.34 -1.04
CA ALA A 149 8.92 -1.32 -2.06
C ALA A 149 9.87 -1.44 -3.27
N PHE A 150 11.12 -1.89 -3.08
CA PHE A 150 12.06 -2.08 -4.18
C PHE A 150 11.60 -3.12 -5.21
N GLU A 151 10.84 -4.16 -4.78
CA GLU A 151 10.31 -5.18 -5.68
C GLU A 151 9.34 -4.57 -6.70
N SER A 152 8.53 -3.59 -6.28
CA SER A 152 7.63 -2.88 -7.20
C SER A 152 8.38 -2.04 -8.23
N GLY A 153 9.49 -1.40 -7.84
CA GLY A 153 10.36 -0.72 -8.79
C GLY A 153 10.97 -1.67 -9.82
N ILE A 154 11.49 -2.81 -9.37
CA ILE A 154 12.00 -3.86 -10.28
C ILE A 154 10.92 -4.28 -11.28
N MET A 155 9.71 -4.61 -10.79
CA MET A 155 8.61 -5.06 -11.64
C MET A 155 8.16 -3.98 -12.64
N GLN A 156 8.12 -2.71 -12.24
CA GLN A 156 7.81 -1.59 -13.13
C GLN A 156 8.89 -1.43 -14.20
N GLY A 157 10.17 -1.55 -13.83
CA GLY A 157 11.30 -1.51 -14.76
C GLY A 157 11.30 -2.67 -15.75
N GLU A 158 10.94 -3.89 -15.29
CA GLU A 158 10.78 -5.06 -16.16
C GLU A 158 9.68 -4.84 -17.20
N MET A 159 8.50 -4.34 -16.78
CA MET A 159 7.42 -4.03 -17.73
C MET A 159 7.86 -2.98 -18.77
N ALA A 160 8.52 -1.90 -18.31
CA ALA A 160 9.03 -0.87 -19.22
C ALA A 160 10.00 -1.43 -20.25
N ALA A 161 10.96 -2.25 -19.80
CA ALA A 161 11.95 -2.87 -20.68
C ALA A 161 11.32 -3.85 -21.68
N ASP A 162 10.34 -4.64 -21.23
CA ASP A 162 9.62 -5.59 -22.09
C ASP A 162 8.78 -4.86 -23.13
N ILE A 163 8.10 -3.76 -22.76
CA ILE A 163 7.36 -2.92 -23.71
C ILE A 163 8.30 -2.33 -24.78
N PHE A 164 9.42 -1.73 -24.37
CA PHE A 164 10.37 -1.13 -25.31
C PHE A 164 10.93 -2.15 -26.33
N LYS A 165 11.22 -3.37 -25.89
CA LYS A 165 11.77 -4.44 -26.74
C LYS A 165 10.75 -5.03 -27.71
N ASN A 166 9.47 -5.09 -27.31
CA ASN A 166 8.44 -5.83 -28.03
C ASN A 166 7.43 -4.95 -28.77
N ASP A 167 7.35 -3.66 -28.43
CA ASP A 167 6.45 -2.69 -29.07
C ASP A 167 7.25 -1.58 -29.76
N PRO A 168 7.46 -1.65 -31.09
CA PRO A 168 8.20 -0.61 -31.82
C PRO A 168 7.61 0.79 -31.71
N ALA A 169 6.33 0.94 -31.32
CA ALA A 169 5.71 2.24 -31.12
C ALA A 169 6.16 2.92 -29.81
N ALA A 170 6.81 2.19 -28.90
CA ALA A 170 7.34 2.75 -27.66
C ALA A 170 8.58 3.66 -27.91
N ASP A 171 9.40 3.35 -28.91
CA ASP A 171 10.49 4.19 -29.41
C ASP A 171 9.94 5.11 -30.52
N LYS A 172 9.36 6.23 -30.13
CA LYS A 172 8.62 7.12 -31.06
C LYS A 172 9.51 7.79 -32.10
N ASN A 173 10.74 8.12 -31.70
CA ASN A 173 11.69 8.83 -32.56
C ASN A 173 12.62 7.86 -33.33
N GLY A 174 12.64 6.56 -32.95
CA GLY A 174 13.41 5.50 -33.62
C GLY A 174 14.92 5.56 -33.37
N ASP A 175 15.37 6.18 -32.28
CA ASP A 175 16.76 6.34 -31.94
C ASP A 175 17.35 5.20 -31.08
N GLY A 176 16.50 4.29 -30.61
CA GLY A 176 16.87 3.15 -29.78
C GLY A 176 17.16 3.49 -28.34
N VAL A 177 16.72 4.65 -27.87
CA VAL A 177 16.82 5.12 -26.49
C VAL A 177 15.41 5.37 -25.96
N PHE A 178 15.12 5.00 -24.71
CA PHE A 178 13.80 5.23 -24.11
C PHE A 178 13.82 6.52 -23.28
N GLN A 179 13.30 7.60 -23.84
CA GLN A 179 13.24 8.91 -23.19
C GLN A 179 12.16 8.93 -22.14
N TYR A 180 12.54 9.09 -20.87
CA TYR A 180 11.60 8.98 -19.76
C TYR A 180 11.53 10.20 -18.87
N ILE A 181 10.37 10.33 -18.20
CA ILE A 181 10.16 11.20 -17.05
C ILE A 181 9.74 10.38 -15.84
N VAL A 182 9.94 10.95 -14.64
CA VAL A 182 9.47 10.36 -13.37
C VAL A 182 8.48 11.29 -12.70
N LEU A 183 7.34 10.72 -12.27
CA LEU A 183 6.44 11.32 -11.30
C LEU A 183 6.66 10.61 -9.95
N GLU A 184 7.34 11.32 -9.05
CA GLU A 184 7.77 10.77 -7.77
C GLU A 184 6.82 11.17 -6.64
N GLY A 185 6.71 10.29 -5.63
CA GLY A 185 5.96 10.54 -4.42
C GLY A 185 6.55 11.67 -3.57
N GLU A 186 6.44 11.58 -2.26
CA GLU A 186 7.05 12.55 -1.35
C GLU A 186 8.59 12.43 -1.35
N ALA A 187 9.31 13.55 -1.31
CA ALA A 187 10.78 13.59 -1.44
C ALA A 187 11.53 12.73 -0.41
N ASP A 188 11.02 12.68 0.82
CA ASP A 188 11.67 11.98 1.94
C ASP A 188 11.07 10.57 2.17
N HIS A 189 10.16 10.13 1.28
CA HIS A 189 9.53 8.82 1.39
C HIS A 189 10.44 7.74 0.78
N GLN A 190 10.80 6.73 1.59
CA GLN A 190 11.67 5.64 1.13
C GLN A 190 11.14 4.96 -0.12
N ASP A 191 9.84 4.65 -0.16
CA ASP A 191 9.24 3.94 -1.29
C ASP A 191 9.37 4.75 -2.59
N ALA A 192 9.20 6.08 -2.53
CA ALA A 192 9.38 6.94 -3.71
C ALA A 192 10.79 6.81 -4.28
N ILE A 193 11.79 6.92 -3.40
CA ILE A 193 13.21 6.84 -3.77
C ILE A 193 13.54 5.47 -4.37
N VAL A 194 13.20 4.37 -3.66
CA VAL A 194 13.57 3.03 -4.10
C VAL A 194 12.77 2.58 -5.33
N ARG A 195 11.48 2.93 -5.46
CA ARG A 195 10.69 2.65 -6.66
C ARG A 195 11.34 3.28 -7.88
N THR A 196 11.72 4.56 -7.80
CA THR A 196 12.39 5.28 -8.88
C THR A 196 13.74 4.67 -9.23
N GLU A 197 14.60 4.44 -8.24
CA GLU A 197 15.94 3.90 -8.44
C GLU A 197 15.92 2.51 -9.08
N TYR A 198 15.11 1.61 -8.52
CA TYR A 198 15.04 0.23 -9.01
C TYR A 198 14.33 0.11 -10.37
N ALA A 199 13.34 0.96 -10.68
CA ALA A 199 12.73 0.95 -12.00
C ALA A 199 13.75 1.33 -13.08
N VAL A 200 14.48 2.42 -12.90
CA VAL A 200 15.46 2.89 -13.88
C VAL A 200 16.65 1.94 -14.00
N SER A 201 17.18 1.44 -12.87
CA SER A 201 18.29 0.47 -12.91
C SER A 201 17.88 -0.83 -13.60
N THR A 202 16.68 -1.34 -13.36
CA THR A 202 16.18 -2.57 -13.98
C THR A 202 16.05 -2.42 -15.51
N ILE A 203 15.52 -1.30 -16.01
CA ILE A 203 15.44 -1.03 -17.44
C ILE A 203 16.84 -1.09 -18.06
N THR A 204 17.81 -0.44 -17.43
CA THR A 204 19.20 -0.39 -17.89
C THR A 204 19.86 -1.76 -17.81
N ASP A 205 19.69 -2.50 -16.74
CA ASP A 205 20.24 -3.85 -16.53
C ASP A 205 19.68 -4.85 -17.55
N GLN A 206 18.46 -4.62 -18.02
CA GLN A 206 17.86 -5.38 -19.11
C GLN A 206 18.36 -4.98 -20.51
N GLY A 207 19.31 -4.05 -20.60
CA GLY A 207 19.97 -3.64 -21.84
C GLY A 207 19.18 -2.65 -22.68
N VAL A 208 18.20 -1.95 -22.11
CA VAL A 208 17.48 -0.85 -22.77
C VAL A 208 18.17 0.46 -22.43
N PRO A 209 18.70 1.20 -23.42
CA PRO A 209 19.25 2.53 -23.20
C PRO A 209 18.15 3.50 -22.76
N VAL A 210 18.42 4.33 -21.78
CA VAL A 210 17.43 5.31 -21.26
C VAL A 210 18.01 6.71 -21.22
N GLU A 211 17.18 7.71 -21.46
CA GLU A 211 17.51 9.12 -21.28
C GLU A 211 16.45 9.78 -20.39
N LYS A 212 16.88 10.34 -19.25
CA LYS A 212 15.99 11.08 -18.36
C LYS A 212 15.78 12.50 -18.89
N LEU A 213 14.57 12.78 -19.38
CA LEU A 213 14.17 14.13 -19.77
C LEU A 213 13.80 14.99 -18.57
N GLY A 214 12.99 14.44 -17.66
CA GLY A 214 12.44 15.20 -16.56
C GLY A 214 12.12 14.37 -15.34
N TYR A 215 11.80 15.10 -14.26
CA TYR A 215 11.47 14.53 -12.96
C TYR A 215 10.63 15.55 -12.18
N ALA A 216 9.59 15.07 -11.50
CA ALA A 216 8.76 15.92 -10.69
C ALA A 216 8.22 15.20 -9.45
N ILE A 217 8.33 15.86 -8.29
CA ILE A 217 7.67 15.41 -7.06
C ILE A 217 6.20 15.84 -7.11
N ALA A 218 5.30 14.87 -6.99
CA ALA A 218 3.86 15.08 -7.03
C ALA A 218 3.12 14.53 -5.79
N ASN A 219 3.87 14.10 -4.76
CA ASN A 219 3.39 13.77 -3.40
C ASN A 219 2.20 12.80 -3.40
N TRP A 220 2.27 11.72 -4.18
CA TRP A 220 1.21 10.70 -4.33
C TRP A 220 -0.13 11.24 -4.86
N ASN A 221 -0.17 12.51 -5.30
CA ASN A 221 -1.40 13.24 -5.55
C ASN A 221 -1.65 13.47 -7.04
N ARG A 222 -2.83 13.00 -7.52
CA ARG A 222 -3.26 13.09 -8.92
C ARG A 222 -3.28 14.52 -9.46
N ALA A 223 -3.81 15.49 -8.69
CA ALA A 223 -3.92 16.87 -9.16
C ALA A 223 -2.55 17.56 -9.25
N GLN A 224 -1.64 17.25 -8.31
CA GLN A 224 -0.26 17.73 -8.39
C GLN A 224 0.46 17.11 -9.58
N ALA A 225 0.32 15.81 -9.80
CA ALA A 225 0.89 15.10 -10.95
C ALA A 225 0.37 15.67 -12.28
N ASN A 226 -0.94 15.98 -12.39
CA ASN A 226 -1.51 16.65 -13.55
C ASN A 226 -0.81 17.98 -13.82
N THR A 227 -0.64 18.82 -12.80
CA THR A 227 0.05 20.10 -12.93
C THR A 227 1.50 19.95 -13.37
N LYS A 228 2.23 19.00 -12.77
CA LYS A 228 3.63 18.71 -13.10
C LYS A 228 3.77 18.14 -14.51
N MET A 229 2.92 17.19 -14.87
CA MET A 229 2.90 16.62 -16.22
C MET A 229 2.60 17.66 -17.30
N SER A 230 1.66 18.58 -17.06
CA SER A 230 1.37 19.69 -17.99
C SER A 230 2.60 20.56 -18.22
N GLN A 231 3.43 20.79 -17.20
CA GLN A 231 4.71 21.51 -17.33
C GLN A 231 5.72 20.72 -18.17
N LEU A 232 5.88 19.43 -17.87
CA LEU A 232 6.80 18.53 -18.61
C LEU A 232 6.39 18.39 -20.07
N LEU A 233 5.08 18.31 -20.37
CA LEU A 233 4.58 18.32 -21.75
C LEU A 233 4.90 19.61 -22.49
N THR A 234 4.84 20.75 -21.79
CA THR A 234 5.22 22.04 -22.39
C THR A 234 6.71 22.11 -22.73
N GLU A 235 7.56 21.45 -21.91
CA GLU A 235 9.02 21.49 -22.06
C GLU A 235 9.53 20.46 -23.06
N TYR A 236 9.02 19.22 -22.99
CA TYR A 236 9.55 18.08 -23.77
C TYR A 236 8.59 17.58 -24.88
N GLY A 237 7.28 17.83 -24.73
CA GLY A 237 6.30 17.48 -25.74
C GLY A 237 6.29 16.00 -26.13
N ASP A 238 6.44 15.74 -27.41
CA ASP A 238 6.44 14.40 -28.03
C ASP A 238 7.73 13.60 -27.78
N GLN A 239 8.76 14.22 -27.23
CA GLN A 239 9.98 13.52 -26.83
C GLN A 239 9.76 12.56 -25.65
N ILE A 240 8.68 12.75 -24.87
CA ILE A 240 8.38 11.85 -23.75
C ILE A 240 7.82 10.53 -24.31
N GLU A 241 8.54 9.45 -24.07
CA GLU A 241 8.18 8.10 -24.50
C GLU A 241 7.73 7.21 -23.34
N LEU A 242 8.22 7.48 -22.11
CA LEU A 242 7.89 6.73 -20.91
C LEU A 242 7.60 7.67 -19.74
N VAL A 243 6.53 7.38 -19.00
CA VAL A 243 6.22 7.96 -17.70
C VAL A 243 6.31 6.86 -16.65
N LEU A 244 7.33 6.93 -15.80
CA LEU A 244 7.46 6.11 -14.60
C LEU A 244 6.78 6.85 -13.45
N SER A 245 5.62 6.38 -13.04
CA SER A 245 4.88 6.94 -11.91
C SER A 245 5.03 6.05 -10.69
N ASN A 246 5.38 6.64 -9.53
CA ASN A 246 5.54 5.88 -8.30
C ASN A 246 4.21 5.35 -7.71
N ASN A 247 3.05 5.85 -8.17
CA ASN A 247 1.75 5.28 -7.87
C ASN A 247 0.74 5.51 -9.01
N ASP A 248 -0.44 4.88 -8.90
CA ASP A 248 -1.50 4.99 -9.91
C ASP A 248 -2.14 6.37 -9.94
N ASP A 249 -2.35 7.02 -8.81
CA ASP A 249 -2.95 8.35 -8.77
C ASP A 249 -2.13 9.39 -9.54
N MET A 250 -0.81 9.33 -9.43
CA MET A 250 0.07 10.21 -10.21
C MET A 250 0.11 9.81 -11.68
N ALA A 251 0.05 8.50 -12.00
CA ALA A 251 -0.09 8.03 -13.38
C ALA A 251 -1.38 8.57 -14.03
N LEU A 252 -2.48 8.54 -13.29
CA LEU A 252 -3.75 9.13 -13.70
C LEU A 252 -3.69 10.66 -13.82
N GLY A 253 -2.87 11.31 -13.02
CA GLY A 253 -2.57 12.74 -13.17
C GLY A 253 -1.89 13.04 -14.52
N ALA A 254 -0.97 12.16 -14.98
CA ALA A 254 -0.38 12.27 -16.30
C ALA A 254 -1.41 12.05 -17.39
N VAL A 255 -2.29 11.06 -17.26
CA VAL A 255 -3.42 10.82 -18.16
C VAL A 255 -4.33 12.06 -18.27
N ASP A 256 -4.67 12.67 -17.15
CA ASP A 256 -5.50 13.89 -17.12
C ASP A 256 -4.82 15.05 -17.86
N ALA A 257 -3.49 15.19 -17.74
CA ALA A 257 -2.73 16.22 -18.44
C ALA A 257 -2.75 16.01 -19.97
N MET A 258 -2.58 14.74 -20.42
CA MET A 258 -2.67 14.39 -21.86
C MET A 258 -4.04 14.72 -22.42
N LYS A 259 -5.11 14.32 -21.72
CA LYS A 259 -6.50 14.62 -22.10
C LYS A 259 -6.76 16.13 -22.18
N ALA A 260 -6.28 16.89 -21.18
CA ALA A 260 -6.44 18.35 -21.13
C ALA A 260 -5.67 19.05 -22.25
N ALA A 261 -4.51 18.51 -22.67
CA ALA A 261 -3.73 19.00 -23.80
C ALA A 261 -4.36 18.64 -25.18
N GLY A 262 -5.38 17.77 -25.19
CA GLY A 262 -6.03 17.32 -26.43
C GLY A 262 -5.15 16.39 -27.27
N ILE A 263 -4.20 15.70 -26.64
CA ILE A 263 -3.30 14.72 -27.30
C ILE A 263 -4.09 13.43 -27.51
N ASP A 264 -4.10 12.91 -28.74
CA ASP A 264 -4.75 11.62 -29.03
C ASP A 264 -4.09 10.50 -28.22
N GLN A 265 -4.90 9.58 -27.69
CA GLN A 265 -4.39 8.47 -26.87
C GLN A 265 -3.36 7.60 -27.62
N ALA A 266 -3.47 7.50 -28.93
CA ALA A 266 -2.50 6.79 -29.77
C ALA A 266 -1.10 7.45 -29.78
N GLU A 267 -1.02 8.72 -29.39
CA GLU A 267 0.23 9.49 -29.32
C GLU A 267 0.80 9.60 -27.90
N TRP A 268 0.11 9.00 -26.92
CA TRP A 268 0.57 9.07 -25.52
C TRP A 268 1.88 8.29 -25.34
N PRO A 269 2.72 8.70 -24.38
CA PRO A 269 3.84 7.87 -23.93
C PRO A 269 3.33 6.59 -23.27
N VAL A 270 4.20 5.61 -23.09
CA VAL A 270 3.97 4.50 -22.18
C VAL A 270 3.83 5.06 -20.76
N ILE A 271 2.73 4.81 -20.08
CA ILE A 271 2.48 5.24 -18.69
C ILE A 271 2.38 4.01 -17.83
N LEU A 272 3.25 3.90 -16.80
CA LEU A 272 3.27 2.80 -15.85
C LEU A 272 3.03 3.33 -14.43
N GLY A 273 2.11 2.66 -13.72
CA GLY A 273 1.77 2.93 -12.33
C GLY A 273 2.32 1.89 -11.36
N ILE A 274 2.00 2.06 -10.11
CA ILE A 274 2.17 1.11 -9.00
C ILE A 274 0.96 1.31 -8.08
N ASP A 275 0.50 0.29 -7.43
CA ASP A 275 -0.52 0.07 -6.40
C ASP A 275 -1.64 -0.84 -6.89
N GLY A 276 -2.10 -0.73 -8.14
CA GLY A 276 -3.27 -1.48 -8.61
C GLY A 276 -4.53 -1.04 -7.89
N THR A 277 -4.70 0.27 -7.69
CA THR A 277 -5.93 0.85 -7.14
C THR A 277 -7.11 0.60 -8.07
N ASP A 278 -8.34 0.61 -7.56
CA ASP A 278 -9.54 0.39 -8.37
C ASP A 278 -9.59 1.35 -9.57
N VAL A 279 -9.22 2.61 -9.37
CA VAL A 279 -9.13 3.61 -10.45
C VAL A 279 -7.96 3.36 -11.39
N GLY A 280 -6.81 2.85 -10.89
CA GLY A 280 -5.67 2.42 -11.69
C GLY A 280 -6.02 1.23 -12.57
N LEU A 281 -6.68 0.21 -12.01
CA LEU A 281 -7.16 -0.95 -12.76
C LEU A 281 -8.20 -0.56 -13.83
N ALA A 282 -9.09 0.39 -13.54
CA ALA A 282 -10.02 0.91 -14.54
C ALA A 282 -9.29 1.61 -15.70
N ALA A 283 -8.23 2.37 -15.40
CA ALA A 283 -7.41 3.03 -16.42
C ALA A 283 -6.61 2.01 -17.25
N LEU A 284 -6.08 0.96 -16.62
CA LEU A 284 -5.43 -0.15 -17.31
C LEU A 284 -6.40 -0.84 -18.28
N LYS A 285 -7.62 -1.15 -17.83
CA LYS A 285 -8.68 -1.74 -18.66
C LYS A 285 -9.06 -0.87 -19.85
N ASN A 286 -9.01 0.45 -19.69
CA ASN A 286 -9.31 1.41 -20.76
C ASN A 286 -8.09 1.69 -21.67
N GLY A 287 -6.94 1.08 -21.41
CA GLY A 287 -5.70 1.34 -22.13
C GLY A 287 -5.09 2.73 -21.89
N GLU A 288 -5.51 3.42 -20.82
CA GLU A 288 -5.00 4.75 -20.47
C GLU A 288 -3.63 4.68 -19.80
N ILE A 289 -3.33 3.58 -19.10
CA ILE A 289 -2.00 3.18 -18.66
C ILE A 289 -1.66 1.82 -19.26
N ARG A 290 -0.37 1.53 -19.44
CA ARG A 290 0.10 0.29 -20.06
C ARG A 290 0.38 -0.82 -19.05
N GLY A 291 0.46 -0.49 -17.79
CA GLY A 291 0.67 -1.44 -16.71
C GLY A 291 0.68 -0.77 -15.35
N THR A 292 0.43 -1.57 -14.33
CA THR A 292 0.62 -1.21 -12.93
C THR A 292 1.19 -2.39 -12.15
N VAL A 293 1.92 -2.11 -11.08
CA VAL A 293 2.36 -3.14 -10.14
C VAL A 293 1.39 -3.19 -8.99
N TYR A 294 0.59 -4.25 -8.95
CA TYR A 294 -0.40 -4.46 -7.90
C TYR A 294 0.28 -4.66 -6.54
N ASN A 295 -0.05 -3.83 -5.59
CA ASN A 295 0.33 -3.89 -4.19
C ASN A 295 -0.86 -4.50 -3.43
N ASP A 296 -0.73 -5.73 -2.95
CA ASP A 296 -1.84 -6.53 -2.42
C ASP A 296 -2.49 -5.88 -1.17
N LYS A 297 -3.32 -4.86 -1.41
CA LYS A 297 -4.00 -4.08 -0.38
C LYS A 297 -4.98 -4.91 0.45
N GLU A 298 -5.66 -5.88 -0.21
CA GLU A 298 -6.58 -6.80 0.44
C GLU A 298 -5.81 -7.75 1.37
N GLY A 299 -4.76 -8.39 0.86
CA GLY A 299 -3.93 -9.30 1.67
C GLY A 299 -3.22 -8.58 2.82
N GLN A 300 -2.77 -7.33 2.63
CA GLN A 300 -2.23 -6.53 3.73
C GLN A 300 -3.30 -6.22 4.78
N ALA A 301 -4.50 -5.83 4.37
CA ALA A 301 -5.62 -5.54 5.25
C ALA A 301 -6.03 -6.77 6.08
N GLU A 302 -6.19 -7.93 5.42
CA GLU A 302 -6.49 -9.21 6.09
C GLU A 302 -5.42 -9.56 7.13
N LYS A 303 -4.14 -9.49 6.75
CA LYS A 303 -3.02 -9.80 7.64
C LYS A 303 -2.89 -8.83 8.80
N MET A 304 -3.17 -7.55 8.57
CA MET A 304 -3.18 -6.54 9.63
C MET A 304 -4.29 -6.84 10.65
N PHE A 305 -5.47 -7.24 10.19
CA PHE A 305 -6.57 -7.63 11.08
C PHE A 305 -6.26 -8.92 11.84
N ASP A 306 -5.81 -9.97 11.16
CA ASP A 306 -5.47 -11.26 11.78
C ASP A 306 -4.42 -11.07 12.89
N LEU A 307 -3.38 -10.28 12.61
CA LEU A 307 -2.35 -9.96 13.60
C LEU A 307 -2.94 -9.17 14.79
N ALA A 308 -3.73 -8.13 14.53
CA ALA A 308 -4.37 -7.33 15.57
C ALA A 308 -5.28 -8.18 16.45
N PHE A 309 -6.07 -9.06 15.85
CA PHE A 309 -6.97 -9.96 16.54
C PHE A 309 -6.23 -10.97 17.42
N CYS A 310 -5.18 -11.61 16.87
CA CYS A 310 -4.35 -12.57 17.63
C CYS A 310 -3.65 -11.89 18.80
N LEU A 311 -3.08 -10.70 18.62
CA LEU A 311 -2.43 -9.94 19.68
C LEU A 311 -3.42 -9.55 20.79
N ALA A 312 -4.60 -9.04 20.44
CA ALA A 312 -5.63 -8.64 21.40
C ALA A 312 -6.15 -9.83 22.23
N ARG A 313 -6.14 -11.04 21.63
CA ARG A 313 -6.62 -12.26 22.30
C ARG A 313 -5.50 -13.06 22.96
N GLY A 314 -4.24 -12.67 22.82
CA GLY A 314 -3.09 -13.45 23.29
C GLY A 314 -2.97 -14.81 22.61
N LEU A 315 -3.37 -14.91 21.34
CA LEU A 315 -3.28 -16.14 20.54
C LEU A 315 -1.87 -16.30 19.92
N PRO A 316 -1.47 -17.54 19.56
CA PRO A 316 -0.21 -17.78 18.87
C PRO A 316 -0.15 -17.02 17.54
N LEU A 317 1.06 -16.57 17.15
CA LEU A 317 1.31 -15.83 15.92
C LEU A 317 2.00 -16.69 14.84
N ASP A 318 2.27 -17.96 15.11
CA ASP A 318 3.09 -18.85 14.28
C ASP A 318 2.54 -19.01 12.85
N ASP A 319 1.22 -19.02 12.69
CA ASP A 319 0.55 -19.24 11.41
C ASP A 319 0.36 -17.94 10.58
N LEU A 320 0.78 -16.78 11.10
CA LEU A 320 0.60 -15.49 10.41
C LEU A 320 1.69 -15.18 9.38
N GLY A 321 2.78 -15.97 9.38
CA GLY A 321 3.89 -15.79 8.43
C GLY A 321 4.82 -14.62 8.79
N LEU A 322 5.01 -14.35 10.09
CA LEU A 322 5.92 -13.31 10.58
C LEU A 322 7.38 -13.61 10.24
N GLU A 323 7.98 -12.83 9.37
CA GLU A 323 9.42 -12.82 9.10
C GLU A 323 10.15 -12.18 10.30
N GLY A 324 11.14 -12.89 10.87
CA GLY A 324 11.89 -12.41 12.04
C GLY A 324 11.03 -12.10 13.27
N GLY A 325 9.79 -12.60 13.31
CA GLY A 325 8.84 -12.34 14.40
C GLY A 325 8.24 -10.92 14.41
N LYS A 326 8.50 -10.11 13.38
CA LYS A 326 8.15 -8.68 13.33
C LYS A 326 7.41 -8.26 12.07
N TYR A 327 7.71 -8.86 10.91
CA TYR A 327 7.24 -8.38 9.61
C TYR A 327 6.27 -9.36 8.97
N ILE A 328 5.17 -8.86 8.44
CA ILE A 328 4.34 -9.56 7.47
C ILE A 328 4.44 -8.78 6.16
N ARG A 329 4.94 -9.45 5.11
CA ARG A 329 5.14 -8.81 3.80
C ARG A 329 4.33 -9.53 2.74
N GLN A 330 3.47 -8.77 2.05
CA GLN A 330 2.70 -9.26 0.92
C GLN A 330 3.49 -9.05 -0.37
N PRO A 331 3.39 -9.98 -1.34
CA PRO A 331 4.08 -9.87 -2.61
C PRO A 331 3.40 -8.84 -3.51
N TYR A 332 4.19 -8.26 -4.43
CA TYR A 332 3.67 -7.52 -5.57
C TYR A 332 3.34 -8.43 -6.74
N THR A 333 2.51 -7.94 -7.68
CA THR A 333 2.18 -8.62 -8.94
C THR A 333 2.16 -7.63 -10.10
N LYS A 334 2.84 -7.95 -11.21
CA LYS A 334 2.74 -7.15 -12.45
C LYS A 334 1.39 -7.32 -13.11
N LEU A 335 0.75 -6.23 -13.50
CA LEU A 335 -0.50 -6.23 -14.26
C LEU A 335 -0.34 -5.37 -15.51
N GLU A 336 -0.37 -6.02 -16.67
CA GLU A 336 -0.45 -5.40 -18.01
C GLU A 336 -1.86 -5.55 -18.61
N GLU A 337 -2.64 -6.41 -18.00
CA GLU A 337 -4.06 -6.62 -18.28
C GLU A 337 -4.80 -6.80 -16.95
N VAL A 338 -6.04 -6.37 -16.90
CA VAL A 338 -6.89 -6.64 -15.73
C VAL A 338 -7.31 -8.09 -15.80
N PRO A 339 -7.04 -8.91 -14.77
CA PRO A 339 -7.46 -10.30 -14.75
C PRO A 339 -8.98 -10.42 -14.93
N GLU A 340 -9.43 -11.32 -15.83
CA GLU A 340 -10.85 -11.63 -15.96
C GLU A 340 -11.36 -12.17 -14.60
N GLU A 341 -12.49 -11.64 -14.13
CA GLU A 341 -13.17 -12.19 -12.97
C GLU A 341 -13.55 -13.64 -13.32
N GLN A 342 -13.02 -14.60 -12.56
CA GLN A 342 -13.54 -15.96 -12.63
C GLN A 342 -14.94 -15.94 -12.02
N GLU A 343 -15.96 -16.04 -12.89
CA GLU A 343 -17.38 -16.17 -12.54
C GLU A 343 -17.67 -17.32 -11.52
#